data_a0bcb99aec3204e334d7ba92a1b15a24
#
_entry.id   a0bcb99aec3204e334d7ba92a1b15a24
#
_cell.length_a   1.000
_cell.length_b   1.000
_cell.length_c   1.000
_cell.angle_alpha   90.00
_cell.angle_beta   90.00
_cell.angle_gamma   90.00
#
_symmetry.space_group_name_H-M   'P 1'
#
loop_
_entity.id
_entity.type
_entity.pdbx_description
1 polymer ?
#
loop_
_entity_poly.entity_id
_entity_poly.type
_entity_poly.pdbx_seq_one_letter_code
_entity_poly.pdbx_strand_id
1 'polypeptide(L)'
;MSATTRIVAVLIIHRQRVLVGRRATNAWSAKGLHEFPGGKVEQGESATQAATRECLEETGLAVYIERPLASTLTDEEGFAIAFFVGSLRSSKDPKPLEPFKWLSLAELELCTFPKANSPVVNWLRQSSVII
;
A
#
# COMPACT_ATOMS: atom_id res chain seq x y z
N MET A 1 -8.96 -21.71 -17.87
CA MET A 1 -8.34 -20.41 -17.61
C MET A 1 -8.23 -20.19 -16.10
N SER A 2 -7.05 -19.84 -15.65
CA SER A 2 -6.89 -19.45 -14.26
C SER A 2 -7.38 -18.01 -14.07
N ALA A 3 -8.10 -17.79 -12.99
CA ALA A 3 -8.55 -16.44 -12.64
C ALA A 3 -7.36 -15.62 -12.14
N THR A 4 -7.33 -14.34 -12.49
CA THR A 4 -6.34 -13.41 -11.97
C THR A 4 -6.67 -13.10 -10.51
N THR A 5 -5.68 -13.24 -9.63
CA THR A 5 -5.84 -12.83 -8.24
C THR A 5 -5.75 -11.32 -8.15
N ARG A 6 -6.78 -10.71 -7.61
CA ARG A 6 -6.84 -9.25 -7.44
C ARG A 6 -6.26 -8.88 -6.09
N ILE A 7 -5.30 -7.96 -6.12
CA ILE A 7 -4.64 -7.43 -4.92
C ILE A 7 -4.87 -5.92 -4.89
N VAL A 8 -5.05 -5.37 -3.71
CA VAL A 8 -5.14 -3.93 -3.51
C VAL A 8 -3.98 -3.48 -2.62
N ALA A 9 -3.51 -2.28 -2.85
CA ALA A 9 -2.51 -1.63 -2.01
C ALA A 9 -2.90 -0.17 -1.83
N VAL A 10 -2.66 0.39 -0.66
CA VAL A 10 -3.10 1.73 -0.32
C VAL A 10 -1.92 2.61 0.09
N LEU A 11 -1.77 3.74 -0.57
CA LEU A 11 -0.85 4.78 -0.19
C LEU A 11 -1.58 5.70 0.79
N ILE A 12 -1.40 5.45 2.09
CA ILE A 12 -2.03 6.27 3.12
C ILE A 12 -1.13 7.47 3.36
N ILE A 13 -1.62 8.65 3.01
CA ILE A 13 -0.86 9.89 3.11
C ILE A 13 -1.44 10.74 4.24
N HIS A 14 -0.57 11.16 5.16
CA HIS A 14 -0.97 11.93 6.32
C HIS A 14 0.17 12.85 6.74
N ARG A 15 -0.10 14.15 6.83
CA ARG A 15 0.87 15.16 7.26
C ARG A 15 2.21 15.05 6.54
N GLN A 16 2.14 14.96 5.20
CA GLN A 16 3.32 14.91 4.32
C GLN A 16 4.17 13.66 4.50
N ARG A 17 3.57 12.57 5.00
CA ARG A 17 4.22 11.28 5.14
C ARG A 17 3.35 10.20 4.55
N VAL A 18 3.96 9.09 4.20
CA VAL A 18 3.27 7.92 3.67
C VAL A 18 3.55 6.72 4.57
N LEU A 19 2.56 5.86 4.72
CA LEU A 19 2.69 4.67 5.57
C LEU A 19 3.32 3.53 4.78
N VAL A 20 4.44 3.02 5.29
CA VAL A 20 5.22 1.97 4.65
C VAL A 20 5.59 0.90 5.67
N GLY A 21 5.45 -0.36 5.27
CA GLY A 21 5.90 -1.50 6.05
C GLY A 21 7.08 -2.18 5.39
N ARG A 22 7.54 -3.26 6.01
CA ARG A 22 8.62 -4.06 5.46
C ARG A 22 8.26 -5.53 5.63
N ARG A 23 8.32 -6.28 4.54
CA ARG A 23 8.04 -7.71 4.57
C ARG A 23 9.14 -8.43 5.34
N ALA A 24 8.75 -9.48 6.06
CA ALA A 24 9.71 -10.28 6.81
C ALA A 24 10.73 -10.93 5.87
N THR A 25 11.96 -11.12 6.37
CA THR A 25 13.03 -11.76 5.60
C THR A 25 12.75 -13.23 5.31
N ASN A 26 11.83 -13.85 6.05
CA ASN A 26 11.41 -15.24 5.83
C ASN A 26 10.08 -15.34 5.09
N ALA A 27 9.56 -14.25 4.53
CA ALA A 27 8.36 -14.29 3.69
C ALA A 27 8.63 -15.12 2.44
N TRP A 28 7.59 -15.75 1.89
CA TRP A 28 7.78 -16.59 0.71
C TRP A 28 8.05 -15.77 -0.58
N SER A 29 7.66 -14.49 -0.61
CA SER A 29 7.94 -13.60 -1.74
C SER A 29 8.28 -12.20 -1.24
N ALA A 30 9.01 -11.42 -2.05
CA ALA A 30 9.39 -10.03 -1.76
C ALA A 30 10.05 -9.87 -0.38
N LYS A 31 10.89 -10.85 0.00
CA LYS A 31 11.54 -10.90 1.33
C LYS A 31 12.32 -9.63 1.64
N GLY A 32 12.04 -9.01 2.78
CA GLY A 32 12.76 -7.83 3.25
C GLY A 32 12.51 -6.56 2.46
N LEU A 33 11.64 -6.60 1.43
CA LEU A 33 11.30 -5.42 0.67
C LEU A 33 10.24 -4.61 1.40
N HIS A 34 10.21 -3.33 1.11
CA HIS A 34 9.20 -2.42 1.66
C HIS A 34 7.85 -2.64 0.95
N GLU A 35 6.77 -2.27 1.63
CA GLU A 35 5.43 -2.47 1.08
C GLU A 35 4.46 -1.41 1.59
N PHE A 36 3.39 -1.20 0.82
CA PHE A 36 2.24 -0.44 1.26
C PHE A 36 1.21 -1.42 1.85
N PRO A 37 0.35 -0.99 2.78
CA PRO A 37 -0.67 -1.88 3.30
C PRO A 37 -1.63 -2.32 2.20
N GLY A 38 -2.08 -3.56 2.25
CA GLY A 38 -2.97 -4.13 1.25
C GLY A 38 -3.02 -5.64 1.33
N GLY A 39 -3.70 -6.24 0.39
CA GLY A 39 -3.86 -7.68 0.34
C GLY A 39 -4.84 -8.11 -0.72
N LYS A 40 -5.29 -9.35 -0.65
CA LYS A 40 -6.18 -9.94 -1.64
C LYS A 40 -7.61 -9.43 -1.50
N VAL A 41 -8.25 -9.17 -2.63
CA VAL A 41 -9.70 -8.92 -2.68
C VAL A 41 -10.40 -10.25 -2.51
N GLU A 42 -11.27 -10.35 -1.51
CA GLU A 42 -12.02 -11.55 -1.24
C GLU A 42 -13.27 -11.64 -2.10
N GLN A 43 -13.80 -12.86 -2.23
CA GLN A 43 -15.01 -13.09 -3.01
C GLN A 43 -16.17 -12.25 -2.45
N GLY A 44 -16.90 -11.58 -3.33
CA GLY A 44 -18.03 -10.72 -2.95
C GLY A 44 -17.65 -9.34 -2.48
N GLU A 45 -16.36 -9.02 -2.46
CA GLU A 45 -15.82 -7.77 -1.96
C GLU A 45 -15.41 -6.89 -3.14
N SER A 46 -15.69 -5.58 -3.04
CA SER A 46 -15.16 -4.62 -4.01
C SER A 46 -13.69 -4.33 -3.67
N ALA A 47 -12.96 -3.74 -4.64
CA ALA A 47 -11.58 -3.36 -4.40
C ALA A 47 -11.45 -2.34 -3.26
N THR A 48 -12.35 -1.36 -3.19
CA THR A 48 -12.32 -0.36 -2.12
C THR A 48 -12.68 -0.96 -0.76
N GLN A 49 -13.58 -1.92 -0.72
CA GLN A 49 -13.89 -2.64 0.52
C GLN A 49 -12.68 -3.43 1.01
N ALA A 50 -12.00 -4.12 0.10
CA ALA A 50 -10.78 -4.87 0.42
C ALA A 50 -9.69 -3.93 0.93
N ALA A 51 -9.51 -2.78 0.26
CA ALA A 51 -8.50 -1.80 0.64
C ALA A 51 -8.75 -1.27 2.07
N THR A 52 -9.99 -0.94 2.38
CA THR A 52 -10.36 -0.46 3.72
C THR A 52 -10.13 -1.53 4.78
N ARG A 53 -10.55 -2.76 4.49
CA ARG A 53 -10.41 -3.89 5.40
C ARG A 53 -8.95 -4.22 5.66
N GLU A 54 -8.15 -4.34 4.60
CA GLU A 54 -6.74 -4.68 4.74
C GLU A 54 -5.95 -3.63 5.52
N CYS A 55 -6.24 -2.33 5.29
CA CYS A 55 -5.59 -1.28 6.07
C CYS A 55 -5.88 -1.46 7.56
N LEU A 56 -7.13 -1.70 7.92
CA LEU A 56 -7.50 -1.88 9.32
C LEU A 56 -6.84 -3.11 9.93
N GLU A 57 -6.87 -4.24 9.20
CA GLU A 57 -6.28 -5.49 9.69
C GLU A 57 -4.77 -5.39 9.88
N GLU A 58 -4.05 -4.81 8.90
CA GLU A 58 -2.59 -4.78 8.93
C GLU A 58 -2.02 -3.64 9.75
N THR A 59 -2.64 -2.48 9.72
CA THR A 59 -2.07 -1.28 10.33
C THR A 59 -2.81 -0.80 11.57
N GLY A 60 -4.03 -1.29 11.80
CA GLY A 60 -4.88 -0.81 12.87
C GLY A 60 -5.55 0.53 12.57
N LEU A 61 -5.38 1.06 11.36
CA LEU A 61 -5.87 2.39 11.01
C LEU A 61 -7.14 2.31 10.16
N ALA A 62 -8.14 3.10 10.54
CA ALA A 62 -9.35 3.28 9.73
C ALA A 62 -9.09 4.38 8.71
N VAL A 63 -9.36 4.09 7.43
CA VAL A 63 -9.04 5.00 6.33
C VAL A 63 -10.25 5.24 5.44
N TYR A 64 -10.22 6.40 4.75
CA TYR A 64 -11.04 6.65 3.57
C TYR A 64 -10.21 6.30 2.35
N ILE A 65 -10.82 5.62 1.39
CA ILE A 65 -10.19 5.38 0.09
C ILE A 65 -10.60 6.54 -0.81
N GLU A 66 -9.64 7.42 -1.12
CA GLU A 66 -9.92 8.68 -1.82
C GLU A 66 -10.13 8.47 -3.31
N ARG A 67 -9.19 7.76 -3.96
CA ARG A 67 -9.26 7.55 -5.41
C ARG A 67 -8.31 6.44 -5.85
N PRO A 68 -8.59 5.82 -7.00
CA PRO A 68 -7.61 4.91 -7.60
C PRO A 68 -6.44 5.72 -8.14
N LEU A 69 -5.25 5.12 -8.10
CA LEU A 69 -4.04 5.77 -8.56
C LEU A 69 -3.46 5.08 -9.79
N ALA A 70 -3.31 3.76 -9.73
CA ALA A 70 -2.74 2.98 -10.82
C ALA A 70 -3.13 1.52 -10.67
N SER A 71 -3.02 0.77 -11.76
CA SER A 71 -3.14 -0.68 -11.74
C SER A 71 -1.96 -1.26 -12.50
N THR A 72 -1.44 -2.38 -12.03
CA THR A 72 -0.31 -3.02 -12.69
C THR A 72 -0.40 -4.53 -12.53
N LEU A 73 0.16 -5.23 -13.50
CA LEU A 73 0.35 -6.68 -13.41
C LEU A 73 1.71 -6.93 -12.78
N THR A 74 1.78 -7.93 -11.92
CA THR A 74 3.05 -8.32 -11.32
C THR A 74 3.82 -9.21 -12.28
N ASP A 75 5.11 -9.39 -12.00
CA ASP A 75 5.94 -10.38 -12.71
C ASP A 75 5.51 -11.81 -12.38
N GLU A 76 4.77 -11.98 -11.29
CA GLU A 76 4.22 -13.27 -10.90
C GLU A 76 2.91 -13.49 -11.65
N GLU A 77 2.82 -14.62 -12.33
CA GLU A 77 1.66 -14.97 -13.12
C GLU A 77 0.40 -15.00 -12.28
N GLY A 78 -0.67 -14.41 -12.79
CA GLY A 78 -1.98 -14.45 -12.16
C GLY A 78 -2.27 -13.39 -11.11
N PHE A 79 -1.39 -12.39 -10.94
CA PHE A 79 -1.62 -11.31 -9.98
C PHE A 79 -1.80 -9.97 -10.67
N ALA A 80 -2.74 -9.18 -10.17
CA ALA A 80 -2.96 -7.80 -10.59
C ALA A 80 -3.13 -6.94 -9.34
N ILE A 81 -2.43 -5.81 -9.28
CA ILE A 81 -2.48 -4.90 -8.14
C ILE A 81 -3.17 -3.61 -8.55
N ALA A 82 -4.18 -3.22 -7.76
CA ALA A 82 -4.81 -1.90 -7.87
C ALA A 82 -4.33 -1.04 -6.71
N PHE A 83 -3.77 0.12 -7.02
CA PHE A 83 -3.26 1.06 -6.04
C PHE A 83 -4.26 2.18 -5.81
N PHE A 84 -4.44 2.55 -4.55
CA PHE A 84 -5.33 3.64 -4.16
C PHE A 84 -4.59 4.63 -3.27
N VAL A 85 -5.06 5.87 -3.28
CA VAL A 85 -4.66 6.86 -2.29
C VAL A 85 -5.69 6.84 -1.18
N GLY A 86 -5.22 6.81 0.07
CA GLY A 86 -6.07 6.81 1.24
C GLY A 86 -5.70 7.90 2.22
N SER A 87 -6.66 8.27 3.05
CA SER A 87 -6.46 9.23 4.13
C SER A 87 -7.03 8.68 5.43
N LEU A 88 -6.55 9.18 6.55
CA LEU A 88 -7.05 8.74 7.86
C LEU A 88 -8.46 9.27 8.10
N ARG A 89 -9.30 8.46 8.72
CA ARG A 89 -10.64 8.88 9.15
C ARG A 89 -10.60 9.76 10.38
N SER A 90 -9.49 9.74 11.12
CA SER A 90 -9.29 10.54 12.31
C SER A 90 -8.26 11.63 12.05
N SER A 91 -8.46 12.81 12.66
CA SER A 91 -7.49 13.90 12.59
C SER A 91 -6.32 13.72 13.55
N LYS A 92 -6.39 12.72 14.44
CA LYS A 92 -5.30 12.42 15.38
C LYS A 92 -4.16 11.72 14.65
N ASP A 93 -2.98 11.69 15.28
CA ASP A 93 -1.82 10.97 14.78
C ASP A 93 -1.77 9.59 15.42
N PRO A 94 -2.48 8.61 14.87
CA PRO A 94 -2.47 7.27 15.44
C PRO A 94 -1.14 6.59 15.16
N LYS A 95 -0.72 5.74 16.09
CA LYS A 95 0.46 4.91 15.89
C LYS A 95 0.04 3.66 15.12
N PRO A 96 0.61 3.41 13.94
CA PRO A 96 0.30 2.19 13.19
C PRO A 96 0.91 0.97 13.85
N LEU A 97 0.35 -0.20 13.55
CA LEU A 97 0.91 -1.47 14.01
C LEU A 97 2.23 -1.75 13.28
N GLU A 98 3.19 -2.34 13.99
CA GLU A 98 4.42 -2.82 13.37
C GLU A 98 4.09 -3.86 12.28
N PRO A 99 4.83 -3.90 11.17
CA PRO A 99 6.05 -3.14 10.89
C PRO A 99 5.85 -1.82 10.14
N PHE A 100 4.65 -1.25 10.16
CA PHE A 100 4.33 -0.03 9.43
C PHE A 100 4.81 1.22 10.17
N LYS A 101 5.35 2.17 9.41
CA LYS A 101 5.85 3.44 9.92
C LYS A 101 5.51 4.56 8.95
N TRP A 102 5.33 5.76 9.48
CA TRP A 102 5.16 6.96 8.68
C TRP A 102 6.53 7.42 8.17
N LEU A 103 6.69 7.49 6.86
CA LEU A 103 7.95 7.89 6.23
C LEU A 103 7.80 9.19 5.47
N SER A 104 8.79 10.08 5.61
CA SER A 104 8.92 11.27 4.78
C SER A 104 9.41 10.88 3.38
N LEU A 105 9.39 11.85 2.45
CA LEU A 105 9.93 11.61 1.11
C LEU A 105 11.41 11.23 1.17
N ALA A 106 12.19 11.89 2.03
CA ALA A 106 13.62 11.58 2.17
C ALA A 106 13.83 10.14 2.64
N GLU A 107 13.03 9.68 3.61
CA GLU A 107 13.10 8.29 4.09
C GLU A 107 12.64 7.30 3.02
N LEU A 108 11.66 7.69 2.21
CA LEU A 108 11.17 6.84 1.12
C LEU A 108 12.26 6.54 0.09
N GLU A 109 13.18 7.48 -0.12
CA GLU A 109 14.31 7.28 -1.05
C GLU A 109 15.23 6.15 -0.62
N LEU A 110 15.23 5.78 0.66
CA LEU A 110 16.04 4.70 1.19
C LEU A 110 15.34 3.34 1.13
N CYS A 111 14.09 3.32 0.67
CA CYS A 111 13.30 2.10 0.62
C CYS A 111 13.48 1.35 -0.69
N THR A 112 13.38 0.02 -0.62
CA THR A 112 13.39 -0.84 -1.81
C THR A 112 12.04 -1.55 -1.90
N PHE A 113 11.30 -1.23 -2.95
CA PHE A 113 9.98 -1.81 -3.20
C PHE A 113 10.05 -2.86 -4.31
N PRO A 114 9.10 -3.81 -4.36
CA PRO A 114 8.96 -4.69 -5.51
C PRO A 114 8.75 -3.86 -6.79
N LYS A 115 9.23 -4.40 -7.91
CA LYS A 115 9.17 -3.73 -9.21
C LYS A 115 7.75 -3.30 -9.59
N ALA A 116 6.75 -4.09 -9.24
CA ALA A 116 5.35 -3.78 -9.55
C ALA A 116 4.87 -2.49 -8.91
N ASN A 117 5.54 -1.99 -7.86
CA ASN A 117 5.21 -0.74 -7.19
C ASN A 117 5.85 0.48 -7.83
N SER A 118 6.73 0.29 -8.83
CA SER A 118 7.48 1.40 -9.41
C SER A 118 6.64 2.59 -9.88
N PRO A 119 5.51 2.39 -10.57
CA PRO A 119 4.71 3.54 -11.00
C PRO A 119 4.24 4.43 -9.86
N VAL A 120 3.80 3.81 -8.74
CA VAL A 120 3.29 4.59 -7.60
C VAL A 120 4.41 5.18 -6.76
N VAL A 121 5.54 4.49 -6.65
CA VAL A 121 6.72 5.02 -5.95
C VAL A 121 7.26 6.24 -6.70
N ASN A 122 7.33 6.16 -8.03
CA ASN A 122 7.75 7.29 -8.85
C ASN A 122 6.78 8.46 -8.72
N TRP A 123 5.47 8.18 -8.68
CA TRP A 123 4.46 9.21 -8.46
C TRP A 123 4.67 9.91 -7.12
N LEU A 124 4.93 9.16 -6.06
CA LEU A 124 5.21 9.73 -4.73
C LEU A 124 6.43 10.66 -4.75
N ARG A 125 7.51 10.22 -5.40
CA ARG A 125 8.75 10.98 -5.47
C ARG A 125 8.59 12.29 -6.22
N GLN A 126 7.67 12.36 -7.16
CA GLN A 126 7.43 13.53 -7.98
C GLN A 126 6.26 14.38 -7.47
N SER A 127 5.56 13.91 -6.45
CA SER A 127 4.36 14.55 -5.97
C SER A 127 4.65 15.58 -4.89
N SER A 128 3.89 16.67 -4.89
CA SER A 128 3.96 17.67 -3.83
C SER A 128 3.16 17.29 -2.59
N VAL A 129 2.41 16.18 -2.62
CA VAL A 129 1.51 15.82 -1.51
C VAL A 129 2.25 15.38 -0.25
N ILE A 130 3.54 15.00 -0.38
CA ILE A 130 4.35 14.56 0.76
C ILE A 130 5.60 15.42 0.94
N ILE A 131 5.60 16.59 0.34
CA ILE A 131 6.71 17.56 0.48
C ILE A 131 6.36 18.61 1.51
#